data_eb474b6a58ec7486b5cb9ffe7ce28c29
#
_entry.id   eb474b6a58ec7486b5cb9ffe7ce28c29
#
_cell.length_a   1.000
_cell.length_b   1.000
_cell.length_c   1.000
_cell.angle_alpha   90.00
_cell.angle_beta   90.00
_cell.angle_gamma   90.00
#
_symmetry.space_group_name_H-M   'P 1'
#
loop_
_entity.id
_entity.type
_entity.pdbx_description
1 polymer ?
#
loop_
_entity_poly.entity_id
_entity_poly.type
_entity_poly.pdbx_seq_one_letter_code
_entity_poly.pdbx_strand_id
1 'polypeptide(L)'
;MPRKKKTNGDQPIGIGLTTKQMKRKKPIGNTYLLDIEPITDNQKKLFDSYAQDKHLVAYGTAGTGKTFISLYNALADILDETTPYEKIYLVRSLVSTREIGFLPGDHEDKADIYQIPYKNMVKYMFQMPSDADFEMLYGNLKAQDSIKFWSTSFIRGTTLDNAIIIVDEFQNLNFHELDSIITRVGENSRIIFCGDASQTDLVKTNDRNGIHDFLNILRKMPSFDIIEFGIDDIVRSGLVKEYIVAKLDIGL
;
A
#
# COMPACT_ATOMS: atom_id res chain seq x y z
N MET A 1 40.67 40.32 -20.76
CA MET A 1 40.43 39.27 -19.72
C MET A 1 39.08 38.62 -19.97
N PRO A 2 38.98 37.34 -20.34
CA PRO A 2 37.70 36.69 -20.65
C PRO A 2 37.05 36.18 -19.36
N ARG A 3 35.73 36.43 -19.22
CA ARG A 3 34.87 35.94 -18.15
C ARG A 3 34.74 34.43 -18.24
N LYS A 4 35.06 33.71 -17.15
CA LYS A 4 34.81 32.27 -16.96
C LYS A 4 33.32 31.99 -16.94
N LYS A 5 32.82 31.14 -17.85
CA LYS A 5 31.48 30.51 -17.78
C LYS A 5 31.49 29.55 -16.59
N LYS A 6 30.55 29.74 -15.68
CA LYS A 6 30.19 28.72 -14.66
C LYS A 6 29.51 27.58 -15.39
N THR A 7 30.07 26.39 -15.32
CA THR A 7 29.42 25.13 -15.65
C THR A 7 28.39 24.85 -14.59
N ASN A 8 27.11 24.79 -14.97
CA ASN A 8 26.05 24.23 -14.12
C ASN A 8 26.35 22.74 -13.96
N GLY A 9 26.70 22.36 -12.72
CA GLY A 9 26.73 20.96 -12.33
C GLY A 9 25.30 20.44 -12.28
N ASP A 10 25.13 19.22 -12.78
CA ASP A 10 23.90 18.44 -12.66
C ASP A 10 23.44 18.40 -11.21
N GLN A 11 22.36 19.10 -10.93
CA GLN A 11 21.63 18.89 -9.70
C GLN A 11 20.70 17.67 -9.96
N PRO A 12 20.60 16.73 -9.01
CA PRO A 12 19.59 15.70 -9.09
C PRO A 12 18.22 16.39 -9.16
N ILE A 13 17.35 15.89 -10.02
CA ILE A 13 15.94 16.37 -10.15
C ILE A 13 15.24 15.95 -8.87
N GLY A 14 15.44 16.73 -7.81
CA GLY A 14 14.61 16.64 -6.60
C GLY A 14 13.23 17.19 -6.96
N ILE A 15 12.20 16.40 -6.77
CA ILE A 15 10.81 16.82 -6.86
C ILE A 15 10.61 17.86 -5.75
N GLY A 16 10.81 19.13 -6.07
CA GLY A 16 10.73 20.21 -5.10
C GLY A 16 9.27 20.44 -4.69
N LEU A 17 8.98 20.23 -3.41
CA LEU A 17 7.69 20.61 -2.84
C LEU A 17 7.44 22.10 -3.05
N THR A 18 6.24 22.45 -3.50
CA THR A 18 5.84 23.86 -3.62
C THR A 18 5.65 24.46 -2.23
N THR A 19 5.87 25.78 -2.08
CA THR A 19 5.64 26.50 -0.82
C THR A 19 4.22 26.32 -0.26
N LYS A 20 3.25 25.98 -1.13
CA LYS A 20 1.86 25.70 -0.76
C LYS A 20 1.68 24.29 -0.18
N GLN A 21 2.47 23.32 -0.66
CA GLN A 21 2.52 21.95 -0.13
C GLN A 21 3.17 21.92 1.24
N MET A 22 4.28 22.67 1.44
CA MET A 22 4.95 22.79 2.74
C MET A 22 4.05 23.38 3.85
N LYS A 23 3.11 24.29 3.49
CA LYS A 23 2.21 24.91 4.47
C LYS A 23 1.03 24.03 4.89
N ARG A 24 0.75 22.92 4.21
CA ARG A 24 -0.40 22.04 4.50
C ARG A 24 -0.08 20.88 5.45
N LYS A 25 1.15 20.43 5.52
CA LYS A 25 1.54 19.40 6.49
C LYS A 25 1.64 19.99 7.88
N LYS A 26 0.69 19.71 8.74
CA LYS A 26 0.88 19.85 10.18
C LYS A 26 1.74 18.66 10.64
N PRO A 27 2.83 18.86 11.36
CA PRO A 27 3.69 17.76 11.78
C PRO A 27 2.92 16.83 12.74
N ILE A 28 2.46 15.71 12.22
CA ILE A 28 2.23 14.53 13.04
C ILE A 28 3.63 13.94 13.14
N GLY A 29 4.33 14.19 14.26
CA GLY A 29 5.73 13.79 14.37
C GLY A 29 5.89 12.28 14.18
N ASN A 30 6.88 11.87 13.40
CA ASN A 30 7.29 10.46 13.25
C ASN A 30 7.99 9.91 14.51
N THR A 31 8.07 10.70 15.59
CA THR A 31 8.80 10.39 16.83
C THR A 31 8.39 9.05 17.46
N TYR A 32 7.18 8.59 17.20
CA TYR A 32 6.66 7.33 17.74
C TYR A 32 6.53 6.23 16.68
N LEU A 33 6.90 6.49 15.43
CA LEU A 33 6.93 5.46 14.41
C LEU A 33 8.13 4.55 14.66
N LEU A 34 7.89 3.24 14.76
CA LEU A 34 8.95 2.23 14.89
C LEU A 34 9.90 2.30 13.70
N ASP A 35 11.15 2.00 13.96
CA ASP A 35 12.12 1.67 12.92
C ASP A 35 11.97 0.18 12.59
N ILE A 36 11.34 -0.11 11.46
CA ILE A 36 11.05 -1.48 11.02
C ILE A 36 12.00 -1.88 9.92
N GLU A 37 12.80 -2.90 10.18
CA GLU A 37 13.74 -3.47 9.23
C GLU A 37 13.16 -4.72 8.53
N PRO A 38 13.58 -5.00 7.29
CA PRO A 38 13.21 -6.24 6.60
C PRO A 38 13.86 -7.45 7.27
N ILE A 39 13.09 -8.52 7.45
CA ILE A 39 13.54 -9.77 8.06
C ILE A 39 13.66 -10.93 7.07
N THR A 40 13.28 -10.74 5.81
CA THR A 40 13.48 -11.68 4.70
C THR A 40 14.06 -10.97 3.48
N ASP A 41 14.64 -11.75 2.56
CA ASP A 41 15.25 -11.21 1.34
C ASP A 41 14.24 -10.49 0.44
N ASN A 42 13.01 -11.01 0.33
CA ASN A 42 11.98 -10.37 -0.49
C ASN A 42 11.37 -9.14 0.20
N GLN A 43 11.32 -9.12 1.54
CA GLN A 43 11.01 -7.88 2.26
C GLN A 43 12.09 -6.81 1.99
N LYS A 44 13.38 -7.20 2.02
CA LYS A 44 14.47 -6.28 1.68
C LYS A 44 14.35 -5.74 0.26
N LYS A 45 14.07 -6.61 -0.72
CA LYS A 45 13.83 -6.16 -2.11
C LYS A 45 12.68 -5.15 -2.20
N LEU A 46 11.61 -5.36 -1.41
CA LEU A 46 10.49 -4.42 -1.38
C LEU A 46 10.91 -3.05 -0.85
N PHE A 47 11.69 -3.00 0.24
CA PHE A 47 12.25 -1.75 0.75
C PHE A 47 13.18 -1.08 -0.27
N ASP A 48 14.08 -1.85 -0.88
CA ASP A 48 15.06 -1.33 -1.86
C ASP A 48 14.37 -0.77 -3.11
N SER A 49 13.38 -1.47 -3.65
CA SER A 49 12.59 -1.01 -4.81
C SER A 49 11.72 0.20 -4.44
N TYR A 50 11.18 0.23 -3.23
CA TYR A 50 10.44 1.37 -2.73
C TYR A 50 11.33 2.62 -2.63
N ALA A 51 12.54 2.48 -2.12
CA ALA A 51 13.52 3.57 -2.01
C ALA A 51 14.01 4.08 -3.39
N GLN A 52 13.86 3.28 -4.46
CA GLN A 52 14.17 3.66 -5.85
C GLN A 52 12.99 4.31 -6.59
N ASP A 53 11.98 4.77 -5.87
CA ASP A 53 10.77 5.41 -6.43
C ASP A 53 9.96 4.55 -7.41
N LYS A 54 10.07 3.22 -7.33
CA LYS A 54 9.29 2.30 -8.15
C LYS A 54 7.84 2.19 -7.67
N HIS A 55 6.93 1.99 -8.63
CA HIS A 55 5.65 1.36 -8.32
C HIS A 55 5.87 -0.12 -8.05
N LEU A 56 5.05 -0.75 -7.21
CA LEU A 56 5.34 -2.09 -6.73
C LEU A 56 4.17 -3.05 -6.91
N VAL A 57 4.52 -4.30 -7.17
CA VAL A 57 3.62 -5.44 -6.99
C VAL A 57 4.28 -6.40 -6.00
N ALA A 58 3.71 -6.52 -4.82
CA ALA A 58 4.11 -7.48 -3.80
C ALA A 58 3.07 -8.61 -3.77
N TYR A 59 3.36 -9.77 -4.34
CA TYR A 59 2.40 -10.87 -4.43
C TYR A 59 3.00 -12.19 -3.96
N GLY A 60 2.15 -13.18 -3.72
CA GLY A 60 2.54 -14.53 -3.28
C GLY A 60 2.05 -14.87 -1.88
N THR A 61 2.68 -15.85 -1.24
CA THR A 61 2.22 -16.53 -0.04
C THR A 61 1.71 -15.59 1.06
N ALA A 62 0.60 -15.96 1.68
CA ALA A 62 0.01 -15.21 2.79
C ALA A 62 0.93 -15.18 4.03
N GLY A 63 0.80 -14.15 4.86
CA GLY A 63 1.55 -14.05 6.12
C GLY A 63 3.02 -13.63 5.98
N THR A 64 3.42 -13.06 4.84
CA THR A 64 4.79 -12.62 4.54
C THR A 64 5.02 -11.12 4.81
N GLY A 65 3.99 -10.37 5.26
CA GLY A 65 4.12 -8.96 5.64
C GLY A 65 3.98 -7.95 4.50
N LYS A 66 3.56 -8.35 3.29
CA LYS A 66 3.42 -7.45 2.11
C LYS A 66 2.69 -6.15 2.42
N THR A 67 1.45 -6.23 2.86
CA THR A 67 0.61 -5.08 3.18
C THR A 67 1.16 -4.28 4.35
N PHE A 68 1.70 -4.96 5.35
CA PHE A 68 2.30 -4.33 6.53
C PHE A 68 3.49 -3.45 6.15
N ILE A 69 4.46 -3.97 5.39
CA ILE A 69 5.65 -3.21 4.96
C ILE A 69 5.26 -2.08 4.02
N SER A 70 4.33 -2.32 3.09
CA SER A 70 3.84 -1.29 2.17
C SER A 70 3.19 -0.12 2.92
N LEU A 71 2.39 -0.42 3.94
CA LEU A 71 1.76 0.59 4.79
C LEU A 71 2.79 1.32 5.66
N TYR A 72 3.78 0.61 6.19
CA TYR A 72 4.87 1.21 6.97
C TYR A 72 5.65 2.23 6.15
N ASN A 73 6.13 1.84 4.97
CA ASN A 73 6.86 2.75 4.08
C ASN A 73 6.02 3.97 3.69
N ALA A 74 4.73 3.75 3.39
CA ALA A 74 3.81 4.83 3.07
C ALA A 74 3.60 5.79 4.25
N LEU A 75 3.50 5.27 5.49
CA LEU A 75 3.41 6.10 6.70
C LEU A 75 4.68 6.90 6.92
N ALA A 76 5.86 6.29 6.77
CA ALA A 76 7.13 6.99 6.90
C ALA A 76 7.20 8.17 5.92
N ASP A 77 6.80 7.95 4.66
CA ASP A 77 6.83 8.99 3.64
C ASP A 77 5.85 10.13 3.90
N ILE A 78 4.59 9.86 4.29
CA ILE A 78 3.62 10.94 4.54
C ILE A 78 3.92 11.74 5.81
N LEU A 79 4.74 11.20 6.71
CA LEU A 79 5.20 11.87 7.92
C LEU A 79 6.50 12.65 7.69
N ASP A 80 7.20 12.40 6.59
CA ASP A 80 8.38 13.10 6.16
C ASP A 80 8.00 14.31 5.30
N GLU A 81 8.26 15.50 5.80
CA GLU A 81 7.96 16.76 5.10
C GLU A 81 8.77 16.96 3.81
N THR A 82 9.82 16.17 3.60
CA THR A 82 10.69 16.26 2.42
C THR A 82 10.15 15.49 1.22
N THR A 83 9.20 14.57 1.43
CA THR A 83 8.55 13.81 0.37
C THR A 83 7.36 14.57 -0.26
N PRO A 84 6.97 14.24 -1.50
CA PRO A 84 5.80 14.86 -2.13
C PRO A 84 4.47 14.26 -1.64
N TYR A 85 4.51 13.18 -0.86
CA TYR A 85 3.32 12.43 -0.49
C TYR A 85 2.60 13.06 0.69
N GLU A 86 1.30 13.25 0.54
CA GLU A 86 0.43 13.85 1.57
C GLU A 86 -0.57 12.83 2.13
N LYS A 87 -0.88 11.78 1.37
CA LYS A 87 -2.02 10.90 1.64
C LYS A 87 -1.71 9.45 1.31
N ILE A 88 -2.31 8.56 2.09
CA ILE A 88 -2.38 7.12 1.79
C ILE A 88 -3.82 6.79 1.42
N TYR A 89 -4.01 6.17 0.25
CA TYR A 89 -5.27 5.54 -0.13
C TYR A 89 -5.14 4.03 0.03
N LEU A 90 -5.90 3.47 0.96
CA LEU A 90 -6.05 2.03 1.11
C LEU A 90 -7.26 1.58 0.31
N VAL A 91 -7.00 0.85 -0.76
CA VAL A 91 -8.02 0.37 -1.69
C VAL A 91 -8.18 -1.12 -1.54
N ARG A 92 -9.39 -1.56 -1.30
CA ARG A 92 -9.72 -2.99 -1.22
C ARG A 92 -11.05 -3.26 -1.90
N SER A 93 -11.19 -4.46 -2.50
CA SER A 93 -12.49 -4.95 -2.94
C SER A 93 -13.41 -5.15 -1.74
N LEU A 94 -14.62 -4.62 -1.84
CA LEU A 94 -15.70 -4.93 -0.91
C LEU A 94 -16.54 -6.12 -1.41
N VAL A 95 -15.89 -7.10 -2.05
CA VAL A 95 -16.61 -8.34 -2.38
C VAL A 95 -17.10 -8.89 -1.05
N SER A 96 -18.43 -8.92 -0.90
CA SER A 96 -19.08 -9.56 0.24
C SER A 96 -18.63 -11.03 0.25
N THR A 97 -17.64 -11.35 1.09
CA THR A 97 -17.42 -12.73 1.48
C THR A 97 -18.78 -13.24 1.96
N ARG A 98 -19.18 -14.43 1.54
CA ARG A 98 -20.47 -15.06 1.86
C ARG A 98 -20.77 -15.09 3.38
N GLU A 99 -19.78 -14.75 4.21
CA GLU A 99 -19.83 -14.75 5.66
C GLU A 99 -20.38 -13.46 6.27
N ILE A 100 -20.38 -12.33 5.54
CA ILE A 100 -20.98 -11.08 6.02
C ILE A 100 -22.38 -10.99 5.43
N GLY A 101 -23.25 -11.96 5.78
CA GLY A 101 -24.68 -11.83 5.62
C GLY A 101 -25.14 -10.54 6.29
N PHE A 102 -26.08 -9.83 5.67
CA PHE A 102 -26.83 -8.70 6.18
C PHE A 102 -26.37 -8.17 7.55
N LEU A 103 -25.22 -7.49 7.60
CA LEU A 103 -24.93 -6.64 8.74
C LEU A 103 -25.89 -5.46 8.66
N PRO A 104 -26.72 -5.23 9.70
CA PRO A 104 -27.51 -4.02 9.78
C PRO A 104 -26.57 -2.83 9.95
N GLY A 105 -26.75 -1.79 9.17
CA GLY A 105 -25.95 -0.57 9.21
C GLY A 105 -25.78 0.05 7.83
N ASP A 106 -25.49 1.33 7.79
CA ASP A 106 -25.21 2.10 6.58
C ASP A 106 -23.89 1.67 5.93
N HIS A 107 -23.65 2.10 4.69
CA HIS A 107 -22.42 1.82 3.95
C HIS A 107 -21.15 2.26 4.69
N GLU A 108 -21.25 3.29 5.55
CA GLU A 108 -20.15 3.79 6.38
C GLU A 108 -19.82 2.84 7.53
N ASP A 109 -20.83 2.30 8.23
CA ASP A 109 -20.62 1.31 9.31
C ASP A 109 -19.94 0.02 8.81
N LYS A 110 -20.26 -0.39 7.59
CA LYS A 110 -19.63 -1.56 6.94
C LYS A 110 -18.19 -1.27 6.54
N ALA A 111 -17.90 -0.06 6.07
CA ALA A 111 -16.55 0.36 5.71
C ALA A 111 -15.62 0.35 6.94
N ASP A 112 -16.13 0.71 8.13
CA ASP A 112 -15.32 0.76 9.36
C ASP A 112 -14.81 -0.62 9.78
N ILE A 113 -15.57 -1.69 9.59
CA ILE A 113 -15.12 -3.05 9.91
C ILE A 113 -13.91 -3.45 9.04
N TYR A 114 -13.91 -3.10 7.76
CA TYR A 114 -12.78 -3.38 6.87
C TYR A 114 -11.52 -2.56 7.19
N GLN A 115 -11.64 -1.48 7.95
CA GLN A 115 -10.53 -0.64 8.38
C GLN A 115 -9.80 -1.20 9.61
N ILE A 116 -10.46 -2.04 10.42
CA ILE A 116 -9.91 -2.56 11.68
C ILE A 116 -8.52 -3.21 11.51
N PRO A 117 -8.27 -4.10 10.53
CA PRO A 117 -6.95 -4.70 10.35
C PRO A 117 -5.85 -3.66 10.12
N TYR A 118 -6.13 -2.64 9.30
CA TYR A 118 -5.17 -1.58 9.00
C TYR A 118 -4.95 -0.66 10.20
N LYS A 119 -6.01 -0.32 10.94
CA LYS A 119 -5.88 0.43 12.19
C LYS A 119 -4.99 -0.31 13.20
N ASN A 120 -5.14 -1.63 13.31
CA ASN A 120 -4.30 -2.47 14.16
C ASN A 120 -2.84 -2.50 13.68
N MET A 121 -2.59 -2.54 12.36
CA MET A 121 -1.23 -2.42 11.81
C MET A 121 -0.61 -1.06 12.15
N VAL A 122 -1.35 0.05 11.95
CA VAL A 122 -0.91 1.40 12.31
C VAL A 122 -0.63 1.49 13.80
N LYS A 123 -1.51 0.91 14.66
CA LYS A 123 -1.30 0.88 16.11
C LYS A 123 0.00 0.16 16.50
N TYR A 124 0.30 -0.94 15.83
CA TYR A 124 1.55 -1.67 16.06
C TYR A 124 2.78 -0.87 15.62
N MET A 125 2.68 -0.14 14.50
CA MET A 125 3.77 0.68 13.96
C MET A 125 4.08 1.91 14.80
N PHE A 126 3.09 2.43 15.54
CA PHE A 126 3.28 3.55 16.44
C PHE A 126 3.31 3.08 17.89
N GLN A 127 4.47 3.20 18.54
CA GLN A 127 4.61 2.91 19.97
C GLN A 127 4.13 4.09 20.81
N MET A 128 2.82 4.30 20.84
CA MET A 128 2.23 5.36 21.65
C MET A 128 2.20 4.97 23.13
N PRO A 129 2.36 5.93 24.07
CA PRO A 129 2.36 5.67 25.51
C PRO A 129 1.08 5.04 26.04
N SER A 130 -0.06 5.33 25.41
CA SER A 130 -1.37 4.77 25.77
C SER A 130 -2.26 4.56 24.56
N ASP A 131 -3.31 3.76 24.74
CA ASP A 131 -4.36 3.57 23.73
C ASP A 131 -5.10 4.88 23.41
N ALA A 132 -5.28 5.75 24.39
CA ALA A 132 -5.91 7.06 24.20
C ALA A 132 -5.05 7.98 23.30
N ASP A 133 -3.73 7.96 23.48
CA ASP A 133 -2.81 8.71 22.63
C ASP A 133 -2.83 8.19 21.20
N PHE A 134 -2.90 6.86 21.02
CA PHE A 134 -3.05 6.28 19.69
C PHE A 134 -4.36 6.68 19.02
N GLU A 135 -5.49 6.62 19.73
CA GLU A 135 -6.78 7.04 19.17
C GLU A 135 -6.77 8.51 18.74
N MET A 136 -6.10 9.37 19.51
CA MET A 136 -5.93 10.78 19.15
C MET A 136 -5.05 10.94 17.90
N LEU A 137 -3.92 10.21 17.81
CA LEU A 137 -3.04 10.21 16.64
C LEU A 137 -3.81 9.76 15.39
N TYR A 138 -4.48 8.59 15.50
CA TYR A 138 -5.20 8.00 14.39
C TYR A 138 -6.39 8.86 13.93
N GLY A 139 -7.10 9.46 14.88
CA GLY A 139 -8.15 10.44 14.62
C GLY A 139 -7.62 11.66 13.86
N ASN A 140 -6.43 12.15 14.22
CA ASN A 140 -5.78 13.25 13.51
C ASN A 140 -5.38 12.86 12.08
N LEU A 141 -4.83 11.65 11.86
CA LEU A 141 -4.51 11.13 10.51
C LEU A 141 -5.76 11.06 9.62
N LYS A 142 -6.90 10.61 10.17
CA LYS A 142 -8.18 10.61 9.45
C LYS A 142 -8.70 12.02 9.20
N ALA A 143 -8.70 12.89 10.19
CA ALA A 143 -9.21 14.26 10.08
C ALA A 143 -8.41 15.13 9.10
N GLN A 144 -7.12 14.85 8.92
CA GLN A 144 -6.26 15.52 7.94
C GLN A 144 -6.28 14.85 6.56
N ASP A 145 -7.14 13.84 6.36
CA ASP A 145 -7.19 13.05 5.14
C ASP A 145 -5.87 12.34 4.79
N SER A 146 -4.98 12.14 5.79
CA SER A 146 -3.68 11.49 5.58
C SER A 146 -3.82 9.99 5.34
N ILE A 147 -4.87 9.34 5.86
CA ILE A 147 -5.23 7.95 5.56
C ILE A 147 -6.69 7.90 5.14
N LYS A 148 -6.94 7.34 3.96
CA LYS A 148 -8.26 7.16 3.39
C LYS A 148 -8.49 5.71 2.97
N PHE A 149 -9.68 5.21 3.28
CA PHE A 149 -10.13 3.88 2.83
C PHE A 149 -11.12 4.06 1.69
N TRP A 150 -10.82 3.42 0.56
CA TRP A 150 -11.66 3.51 -0.62
C TRP A 150 -12.02 2.13 -1.16
N SER A 151 -13.27 1.96 -1.52
CA SER A 151 -13.65 0.85 -2.37
C SER A 151 -13.38 1.20 -3.84
N THR A 152 -13.26 0.19 -4.67
CA THR A 152 -13.05 0.35 -6.11
C THR A 152 -14.13 1.21 -6.79
N SER A 153 -15.33 1.28 -6.20
CA SER A 153 -16.44 2.09 -6.72
C SER A 153 -16.22 3.59 -6.57
N PHE A 154 -15.47 4.04 -5.56
CA PHE A 154 -15.24 5.47 -5.29
C PHE A 154 -14.07 6.07 -6.07
N ILE A 155 -13.20 5.23 -6.64
CA ILE A 155 -12.02 5.69 -7.38
C ILE A 155 -12.37 6.27 -8.75
N ARG A 156 -13.51 5.87 -9.33
CA ARG A 156 -13.90 6.30 -10.67
C ARG A 156 -14.13 7.80 -10.73
N GLY A 157 -13.50 8.48 -11.71
CA GLY A 157 -13.67 9.90 -11.95
C GLY A 157 -12.80 10.84 -11.12
N THR A 158 -11.86 10.29 -10.31
CA THR A 158 -10.90 11.07 -9.53
C THR A 158 -9.47 10.80 -9.99
N THR A 159 -8.60 11.82 -9.89
CA THR A 159 -7.15 11.67 -10.04
C THR A 159 -6.53 11.76 -8.65
N LEU A 160 -5.61 10.87 -8.33
CA LEU A 160 -4.98 10.74 -7.03
C LEU A 160 -3.57 11.33 -7.09
N ASP A 161 -3.45 12.62 -6.80
CA ASP A 161 -2.18 13.34 -6.78
C ASP A 161 -1.57 13.37 -5.38
N ASN A 162 -0.23 13.43 -5.32
CA ASN A 162 0.57 13.51 -4.10
C ASN A 162 0.22 12.39 -3.10
N ALA A 163 0.05 11.18 -3.60
CA ALA A 163 -0.52 10.09 -2.84
C ALA A 163 0.24 8.77 -3.00
N ILE A 164 0.20 7.95 -1.95
CA ILE A 164 0.58 6.55 -2.01
C ILE A 164 -0.70 5.72 -1.98
N ILE A 165 -0.89 4.91 -3.03
CA ILE A 165 -2.09 4.10 -3.23
C ILE A 165 -1.69 2.65 -2.96
N ILE A 166 -2.26 2.04 -1.93
CA ILE A 166 -2.04 0.62 -1.60
C ILE A 166 -3.32 -0.13 -1.96
N VAL A 167 -3.22 -0.99 -2.96
CA VAL A 167 -4.30 -1.87 -3.41
C VAL A 167 -4.10 -3.21 -2.75
N ASP A 168 -4.85 -3.47 -1.68
CA ASP A 168 -4.73 -4.69 -0.91
C ASP A 168 -5.69 -5.78 -1.40
N GLU A 169 -5.26 -7.04 -1.31
CA GLU A 169 -5.99 -8.21 -1.82
C GLU A 169 -6.39 -8.04 -3.31
N PHE A 170 -5.46 -7.52 -4.14
CA PHE A 170 -5.75 -7.19 -5.53
C PHE A 170 -6.22 -8.39 -6.35
N GLN A 171 -5.92 -9.63 -5.95
CA GLN A 171 -6.38 -10.85 -6.58
C GLN A 171 -7.92 -11.01 -6.54
N ASN A 172 -8.61 -10.25 -5.69
CA ASN A 172 -10.07 -10.23 -5.61
C ASN A 172 -10.71 -9.14 -6.49
N LEU A 173 -9.90 -8.41 -7.26
CA LEU A 173 -10.34 -7.42 -8.24
C LEU A 173 -10.33 -8.02 -9.64
N ASN A 174 -11.34 -7.71 -10.46
CA ASN A 174 -11.31 -8.06 -11.86
C ASN A 174 -10.43 -7.08 -12.66
N PHE A 175 -10.11 -7.41 -13.92
CA PHE A 175 -9.26 -6.60 -14.77
C PHE A 175 -9.74 -5.15 -14.91
N HIS A 176 -11.03 -4.92 -15.09
CA HIS A 176 -11.58 -3.58 -15.24
C HIS A 176 -11.45 -2.72 -13.97
N GLU A 177 -11.52 -3.34 -12.79
CA GLU A 177 -11.29 -2.65 -11.53
C GLU A 177 -9.81 -2.27 -11.39
N LEU A 178 -8.90 -3.20 -11.68
CA LEU A 178 -7.45 -2.96 -11.67
C LEU A 178 -7.05 -1.86 -12.67
N ASP A 179 -7.55 -1.92 -13.90
CA ASP A 179 -7.36 -0.91 -14.94
C ASP A 179 -7.91 0.45 -14.50
N SER A 180 -9.10 0.44 -13.89
CA SER A 180 -9.70 1.68 -13.36
C SER A 180 -8.87 2.32 -12.26
N ILE A 181 -8.21 1.54 -11.40
CA ILE A 181 -7.38 2.05 -10.32
C ILE A 181 -6.07 2.63 -10.87
N ILE A 182 -5.34 1.88 -11.71
CA ILE A 182 -4.03 2.30 -12.21
C ILE A 182 -4.13 3.56 -13.06
N THR A 183 -5.23 3.72 -13.80
CA THR A 183 -5.47 4.93 -14.61
C THR A 183 -5.86 6.16 -13.79
N ARG A 184 -5.94 6.08 -12.48
CA ARG A 184 -6.20 7.20 -11.54
C ARG A 184 -4.95 7.69 -10.83
N VAL A 185 -3.83 7.01 -10.99
CA VAL A 185 -2.56 7.47 -10.42
C VAL A 185 -2.19 8.81 -11.05
N GLY A 186 -2.11 9.84 -10.23
CA GLY A 186 -1.81 11.21 -10.64
C GLY A 186 -0.35 11.60 -10.44
N GLU A 187 -0.09 12.90 -10.50
CA GLU A 187 1.26 13.44 -10.34
C GLU A 187 1.78 13.21 -8.92
N ASN A 188 3.10 12.98 -8.80
CA ASN A 188 3.77 12.74 -7.52
C ASN A 188 3.10 11.62 -6.70
N SER A 189 2.66 10.56 -7.37
CA SER A 189 1.95 9.47 -6.70
C SER A 189 2.60 8.13 -6.99
N ARG A 190 2.46 7.23 -6.02
CA ARG A 190 2.98 5.85 -6.06
C ARG A 190 1.83 4.87 -5.89
N ILE A 191 1.88 3.75 -6.60
CA ILE A 191 0.93 2.66 -6.41
C ILE A 191 1.65 1.37 -6.04
N ILE A 192 1.06 0.63 -5.10
CA ILE A 192 1.55 -0.65 -4.59
C ILE A 192 0.38 -1.62 -4.58
N PHE A 193 0.53 -2.72 -5.32
CA PHE A 193 -0.43 -3.83 -5.30
C PHE A 193 0.06 -4.90 -4.34
N CYS A 194 -0.76 -5.27 -3.35
CA CYS A 194 -0.49 -6.32 -2.38
C CYS A 194 -1.53 -7.43 -2.51
N GLY A 195 -1.10 -8.68 -2.56
CA GLY A 195 -2.04 -9.79 -2.62
C GLY A 195 -1.40 -11.15 -2.83
N ASP A 196 -2.24 -12.15 -3.02
CA ASP A 196 -1.84 -13.52 -3.32
C ASP A 196 -2.57 -14.00 -4.57
N ALA A 197 -1.87 -14.02 -5.71
CA ALA A 197 -2.47 -14.39 -6.99
C ALA A 197 -2.93 -15.88 -7.05
N SER A 198 -2.49 -16.72 -6.11
CA SER A 198 -2.94 -18.10 -5.97
C SER A 198 -4.25 -18.24 -5.18
N GLN A 199 -4.58 -17.24 -4.34
CA GLN A 199 -5.78 -17.22 -3.50
C GLN A 199 -6.73 -16.13 -4.02
N THR A 200 -7.76 -16.51 -4.77
CA THR A 200 -8.74 -15.57 -5.30
C THR A 200 -10.16 -16.01 -4.97
N ASP A 201 -10.97 -15.08 -4.49
CA ASP A 201 -12.42 -15.27 -4.28
C ASP A 201 -13.22 -15.13 -5.59
N LEU A 202 -12.57 -14.82 -6.72
CA LEU A 202 -13.21 -14.70 -8.02
C LEU A 202 -13.70 -16.07 -8.52
N VAL A 203 -14.99 -16.20 -8.73
CA VAL A 203 -15.63 -17.46 -9.16
C VAL A 203 -15.49 -17.69 -10.66
N LYS A 204 -15.47 -16.61 -11.46
CA LYS A 204 -15.43 -16.70 -12.92
C LYS A 204 -14.00 -16.86 -13.43
N THR A 205 -13.78 -17.84 -14.30
CA THR A 205 -12.48 -18.11 -14.94
C THR A 205 -11.92 -16.89 -15.69
N ASN A 206 -12.79 -16.11 -16.36
CA ASN A 206 -12.37 -14.90 -17.08
C ASN A 206 -11.82 -13.82 -16.13
N ASP A 207 -12.38 -13.68 -14.94
CA ASP A 207 -11.91 -12.70 -13.96
C ASP A 207 -10.54 -13.11 -13.40
N ARG A 208 -10.30 -14.42 -13.20
CA ARG A 208 -8.98 -14.96 -12.81
C ARG A 208 -7.92 -14.72 -13.89
N ASN A 209 -8.26 -14.94 -15.15
CA ASN A 209 -7.35 -14.69 -16.28
C ASN A 209 -6.97 -13.21 -16.37
N GLY A 210 -7.88 -12.29 -16.02
CA GLY A 210 -7.63 -10.86 -16.01
C GLY A 210 -6.51 -10.43 -15.08
N ILE A 211 -6.28 -11.13 -13.95
CA ILE A 211 -5.17 -10.86 -13.04
C ILE A 211 -3.82 -11.18 -13.69
N HIS A 212 -3.74 -12.31 -14.40
CA HIS A 212 -2.52 -12.69 -15.12
C HIS A 212 -2.20 -11.72 -16.25
N ASP A 213 -3.21 -11.29 -16.99
CA ASP A 213 -3.05 -10.29 -18.06
C ASP A 213 -2.58 -8.95 -17.47
N PHE A 214 -3.15 -8.52 -16.36
CA PHE A 214 -2.73 -7.32 -15.65
C PHE A 214 -1.28 -7.39 -15.19
N LEU A 215 -0.87 -8.49 -14.54
CA LEU A 215 0.52 -8.70 -14.14
C LEU A 215 1.47 -8.74 -15.33
N ASN A 216 1.06 -9.32 -16.46
CA ASN A 216 1.86 -9.34 -17.69
C ASN A 216 2.04 -7.94 -18.30
N ILE A 217 1.06 -7.07 -18.17
CA ILE A 217 1.19 -5.64 -18.55
C ILE A 217 2.20 -4.96 -17.65
N LEU A 218 2.07 -5.10 -16.32
CA LEU A 218 2.97 -4.44 -15.36
C LEU A 218 4.42 -4.90 -15.51
N ARG A 219 4.66 -6.18 -15.85
CA ARG A 219 6.01 -6.70 -16.15
C ARG A 219 6.69 -6.02 -17.33
N LYS A 220 5.94 -5.41 -18.24
CA LYS A 220 6.48 -4.64 -19.38
C LYS A 220 6.73 -3.18 -19.05
N MET A 221 6.32 -2.71 -17.90
CA MET A 221 6.46 -1.31 -17.49
C MET A 221 7.74 -1.14 -16.63
N PRO A 222 8.75 -0.39 -17.11
CA PRO A 222 10.02 -0.24 -16.38
C PRO A 222 9.88 0.54 -15.06
N SER A 223 8.74 1.21 -14.86
CA SER A 223 8.40 1.92 -13.61
C SER A 223 7.90 0.99 -12.50
N PHE A 224 7.63 -0.30 -12.81
CA PHE A 224 7.18 -1.28 -11.84
C PHE A 224 8.27 -2.28 -11.50
N ASP A 225 8.39 -2.59 -10.22
CA ASP A 225 9.09 -3.77 -9.72
C ASP A 225 8.07 -4.77 -9.16
N ILE A 226 8.28 -6.05 -9.50
CA ILE A 226 7.41 -7.14 -9.10
C ILE A 226 8.19 -8.07 -8.19
N ILE A 227 7.70 -8.21 -6.95
CA ILE A 227 8.35 -9.00 -5.90
C ILE A 227 7.43 -10.15 -5.51
N GLU A 228 7.91 -11.36 -5.72
CA GLU A 228 7.21 -12.58 -5.37
C GLU A 228 7.66 -13.11 -4.01
N PHE A 229 6.70 -13.25 -3.10
CA PHE A 229 6.91 -13.75 -1.75
C PHE A 229 6.60 -15.24 -1.68
N GLY A 230 7.58 -16.02 -1.25
CA GLY A 230 7.47 -17.47 -1.13
C GLY A 230 7.27 -17.95 0.32
N ILE A 231 7.40 -19.26 0.50
CA ILE A 231 7.27 -19.94 1.80
C ILE A 231 8.34 -19.46 2.79
N ASP A 232 9.54 -19.15 2.31
CA ASP A 232 10.65 -18.68 3.14
C ASP A 232 10.41 -17.29 3.73
N ASP A 233 9.52 -16.52 3.11
CA ASP A 233 9.15 -15.19 3.58
C ASP A 233 8.04 -15.18 4.63
N ILE A 234 7.53 -16.36 5.05
CA ILE A 234 6.45 -16.43 6.05
C ILE A 234 6.98 -16.00 7.42
N VAL A 235 6.42 -14.91 7.95
CA VAL A 235 6.78 -14.27 9.23
C VAL A 235 5.69 -14.46 10.28
N ARG A 236 5.11 -15.64 10.34
CA ARG A 236 4.07 -16.02 11.30
C ARG A 236 4.62 -16.96 12.37
N SER A 237 3.85 -17.18 13.45
CA SER A 237 4.18 -18.18 14.48
C SER A 237 4.39 -19.57 13.86
N GLY A 238 5.16 -20.42 14.53
CA GLY A 238 5.51 -21.77 14.02
C GLY A 238 4.30 -22.57 13.56
N LEU A 239 3.23 -22.63 14.36
CA LEU A 239 1.98 -23.33 14.01
C LEU A 239 1.33 -22.77 12.73
N VAL A 240 1.25 -21.45 12.60
CA VAL A 240 0.62 -20.83 11.40
C VAL A 240 1.47 -21.07 10.17
N LYS A 241 2.80 -20.99 10.29
CA LYS A 241 3.71 -21.32 9.18
C LYS A 241 3.56 -22.79 8.77
N GLU A 242 3.58 -23.72 9.72
CA GLU A 242 3.38 -25.14 9.47
C GLU A 242 2.05 -25.43 8.75
N TYR A 243 0.98 -24.81 9.20
CA TYR A 243 -0.33 -24.94 8.54
C TYR A 243 -0.32 -24.43 7.09
N ILE A 244 0.27 -23.24 6.83
CA ILE A 244 0.35 -22.67 5.49
C ILE A 244 1.17 -23.60 4.57
N VAL A 245 2.32 -24.10 5.04
CA VAL A 245 3.14 -25.03 4.28
C VAL A 245 2.38 -26.31 3.95
N ALA A 246 1.75 -26.94 4.96
CA ALA A 246 0.96 -28.16 4.76
C ALA A 246 -0.20 -27.95 3.78
N LYS A 247 -0.83 -26.78 3.81
CA LYS A 247 -1.89 -26.41 2.87
C LYS A 247 -1.38 -26.34 1.43
N LEU A 248 -0.22 -25.70 1.22
CA LEU A 248 0.42 -25.60 -0.10
C LEU A 248 0.87 -26.95 -0.62
N ASP A 249 1.38 -27.86 0.25
CA ASP A 249 1.83 -29.21 -0.13
C ASP A 249 0.70 -30.09 -0.68
N ILE A 250 -0.53 -29.85 -0.25
CA ILE A 250 -1.72 -30.59 -0.76
C ILE A 250 -2.46 -29.82 -1.89
N GLY A 251 -1.88 -28.70 -2.35
CA GLY A 251 -2.41 -27.95 -3.49
C GLY A 251 -3.66 -27.10 -3.21
N LEU A 252 -3.83 -26.65 -1.96
CA LEU A 252 -4.96 -25.80 -1.50
C LEU A 252 -4.53 -24.35 -1.29
#